data_d14284e7e2406645b10d971b24bf9a24
#
_entry.id   d14284e7e2406645b10d971b24bf9a24
#
_cell.length_a   1.000
_cell.length_b   1.000
_cell.length_c   1.000
_cell.angle_alpha   90.00
_cell.angle_beta   90.00
_cell.angle_gamma   90.00
#
_symmetry.space_group_name_H-M   'P 1'
#
loop_
_entity.id
_entity.type
_entity.pdbx_description
1 polymer ?
#
loop_
_entity_poly.entity_id
_entity_poly.type
_entity_poly.pdbx_seq_one_letter_code
_entity_poly.pdbx_strand_id
1 'polypeptide(L)'
;RVLEMSAVDGSVRTLIEEKEEKYVNYPRIYRNYLSDGKRIIWSSERDNYNHLYLYDRATGKPLNQITKGEWYVRGVQHVDEANEVIYFSANGMKKGEDPYLIHYYRINFDGSNLVELTPEEGMHQCWYSSDYKYLVDVYSKVDQAPIAVLRDAKNGKIRMQLDKADISALLANGWKAPEVFSAKGRDGKTDMWGVIYRPSNFDPSKKY
;
A
#
# COMPACT_ATOMS: atom_id res chain seq x y z
N ARG A 1 -3.61 22.75 6.40
CA ARG A 1 -4.04 23.62 5.27
C ARG A 1 -2.95 23.67 4.20
N VAL A 2 -3.37 23.66 2.95
CA VAL A 2 -2.55 24.06 1.80
C VAL A 2 -3.05 25.43 1.37
N LEU A 3 -2.12 26.38 1.28
CA LEU A 3 -2.41 27.74 0.86
C LEU A 3 -1.86 27.96 -0.55
N GLU A 4 -2.60 28.67 -1.37
CA GLU A 4 -2.16 29.15 -2.65
C GLU A 4 -2.04 30.68 -2.59
N MET A 5 -0.90 31.19 -3.03
CA MET A 5 -0.62 32.63 -3.08
C MET A 5 -0.45 33.08 -4.53
N SER A 6 -1.13 34.14 -4.90
CA SER A 6 -0.97 34.78 -6.21
C SER A 6 0.38 35.49 -6.31
N ALA A 7 1.14 35.18 -7.35
CA ALA A 7 2.42 35.87 -7.63
C ALA A 7 2.20 37.29 -8.21
N VAL A 8 0.96 37.65 -8.56
CA VAL A 8 0.65 38.95 -9.18
C VAL A 8 0.37 40.01 -8.12
N ASP A 9 -0.42 39.66 -7.10
CA ASP A 9 -0.92 40.62 -6.11
C ASP A 9 -0.71 40.18 -4.66
N GLY A 10 -0.10 39.00 -4.44
CA GLY A 10 0.18 38.47 -3.10
C GLY A 10 -1.07 37.96 -2.37
N SER A 11 -2.24 37.92 -3.01
CA SER A 11 -3.47 37.40 -2.38
C SER A 11 -3.30 35.91 -2.03
N VAL A 12 -3.86 35.51 -0.87
CA VAL A 12 -3.75 34.15 -0.34
C VAL A 12 -5.13 33.55 -0.18
N ARG A 13 -5.30 32.31 -0.64
CA ARG A 13 -6.50 31.50 -0.38
C ARG A 13 -6.14 30.14 0.19
N THR A 14 -7.06 29.56 0.94
CA THR A 14 -6.98 28.13 1.33
C THR A 14 -7.36 27.28 0.12
N LEU A 15 -6.47 26.42 -0.33
CA LEU A 15 -6.70 25.49 -1.43
C LEU A 15 -7.32 24.19 -0.95
N ILE A 16 -6.69 23.53 0.06
CA ILE A 16 -7.21 22.32 0.69
C ILE A 16 -7.06 22.46 2.20
N GLU A 17 -8.08 22.07 2.94
CA GLU A 17 -8.07 22.01 4.40
C GLU A 17 -8.44 20.61 4.87
N GLU A 18 -7.56 19.99 5.66
CA GLU A 18 -7.83 18.77 6.41
C GLU A 18 -8.13 19.14 7.86
N LYS A 19 -9.25 18.65 8.39
CA LYS A 19 -9.66 18.81 9.76
C LYS A 19 -10.14 17.47 10.29
N GLU A 20 -9.49 17.00 11.34
CA GLU A 20 -9.87 15.80 12.07
C GLU A 20 -9.94 16.13 13.56
N GLU A 21 -10.91 15.54 14.25
CA GLU A 21 -11.11 15.78 15.69
C GLU A 21 -9.95 15.30 16.54
N LYS A 22 -9.30 14.20 16.13
CA LYS A 22 -8.25 13.57 16.92
C LYS A 22 -6.86 13.97 16.45
N TYR A 23 -6.54 13.71 15.17
CA TYR A 23 -5.20 13.91 14.65
C TYR A 23 -5.19 13.93 13.11
N VAL A 24 -4.41 14.83 12.52
CA VAL A 24 -4.09 14.84 11.09
C VAL A 24 -2.67 14.34 10.90
N ASN A 25 -2.49 13.23 10.21
CA ASN A 25 -1.18 12.63 9.93
C ASN A 25 -0.48 13.37 8.77
N TYR A 26 -0.19 14.66 8.97
CA TYR A 26 0.34 15.55 7.94
C TYR A 26 1.67 15.09 7.28
N PRO A 27 2.61 14.36 7.95
CA PRO A 27 3.84 13.89 7.31
C PRO A 27 3.59 12.83 6.22
N ARG A 28 2.42 12.18 6.25
CA ARG A 28 2.07 11.11 5.31
C ARG A 28 1.08 11.52 4.24
N ILE A 29 0.64 12.78 4.23
CA ILE A 29 -0.26 13.28 3.19
C ILE A 29 0.48 13.27 1.85
N TYR A 30 -0.01 12.44 0.93
CA TYR A 30 0.41 12.45 -0.46
C TYR A 30 -0.27 13.60 -1.20
N ARG A 31 0.49 14.30 -2.03
CA ARG A 31 -0.03 15.33 -2.92
C ARG A 31 0.71 15.30 -4.25
N ASN A 32 -0.03 15.40 -5.33
CA ASN A 32 0.51 15.55 -6.67
C ASN A 32 -0.31 16.56 -7.47
N TYR A 33 0.34 17.63 -7.91
CA TYR A 33 -0.25 18.62 -8.82
C TYR A 33 -0.07 18.09 -10.23
N LEU A 34 -1.19 17.86 -10.94
CA LEU A 34 -1.14 17.33 -12.29
C LEU A 34 -0.58 18.37 -13.26
N SER A 35 0.04 17.92 -14.35
CA SER A 35 0.68 18.75 -15.36
C SER A 35 -0.33 19.65 -16.11
N ASP A 36 -1.62 19.29 -16.08
CA ASP A 36 -2.70 20.12 -16.62
C ASP A 36 -2.92 21.45 -15.86
N GLY A 37 -2.28 21.59 -14.68
CA GLY A 37 -2.41 22.74 -13.79
C GLY A 37 -3.79 22.91 -13.15
N LYS A 38 -4.73 21.98 -13.36
CA LYS A 38 -6.14 22.10 -12.96
C LYS A 38 -6.53 21.11 -11.86
N ARG A 39 -5.86 19.99 -11.75
CA ARG A 39 -6.24 18.90 -10.84
C ARG A 39 -5.10 18.57 -9.85
N ILE A 40 -5.50 18.05 -8.70
CA ILE A 40 -4.57 17.61 -7.63
C ILE A 40 -5.02 16.25 -7.15
N ILE A 41 -4.09 15.31 -7.07
CA ILE A 41 -4.29 14.06 -6.33
C ILE A 41 -3.86 14.29 -4.89
N TRP A 42 -4.76 14.02 -3.97
CA TRP A 42 -4.60 14.26 -2.53
C TRP A 42 -4.94 13.02 -1.73
N SER A 43 -4.16 12.69 -0.70
CA SER A 43 -4.56 11.66 0.25
C SER A 43 -5.18 12.26 1.51
N SER A 44 -6.18 11.57 2.06
CA SER A 44 -6.92 11.98 3.26
C SER A 44 -7.37 10.76 4.06
N GLU A 45 -7.39 10.90 5.38
CA GLU A 45 -7.90 9.89 6.33
C GLU A 45 -9.33 10.21 6.81
N ARG A 46 -10.06 11.09 6.11
CA ARG A 46 -11.38 11.62 6.51
C ARG A 46 -12.49 10.57 6.67
N ASP A 47 -12.30 9.38 6.15
CA ASP A 47 -13.20 8.22 6.28
C ASP A 47 -12.60 7.08 7.12
N ASN A 48 -11.65 7.40 8.02
CA ASN A 48 -10.88 6.54 8.92
C ASN A 48 -9.79 5.70 8.25
N TYR A 49 -9.66 5.76 6.93
CA TYR A 49 -8.60 5.09 6.16
C TYR A 49 -7.92 6.10 5.25
N ASN A 50 -6.61 5.91 5.00
CA ASN A 50 -5.91 6.76 4.05
C ASN A 50 -6.31 6.41 2.62
N HIS A 51 -7.03 7.32 1.97
CA HIS A 51 -7.49 7.17 0.61
C HIS A 51 -7.09 8.33 -0.28
N LEU A 52 -7.12 8.10 -1.60
CA LEU A 52 -6.81 9.08 -2.63
C LEU A 52 -8.07 9.76 -3.13
N TYR A 53 -7.98 11.07 -3.33
CA TYR A 53 -9.02 11.94 -3.84
C TYR A 53 -8.49 12.78 -4.98
N LEU A 54 -9.32 13.00 -6.00
CA LEU A 54 -9.05 13.95 -7.06
C LEU A 54 -9.72 15.29 -6.73
N TYR A 55 -8.94 16.36 -6.77
CA TYR A 55 -9.42 17.72 -6.47
C TYR A 55 -9.36 18.61 -7.69
N ASP A 56 -10.33 19.49 -7.82
CA ASP A 56 -10.29 20.66 -8.69
C ASP A 56 -9.46 21.76 -8.03
N ARG A 57 -8.39 22.20 -8.67
CA ARG A 57 -7.50 23.22 -8.13
C ARG A 57 -8.15 24.60 -8.07
N ALA A 58 -9.02 24.94 -9.03
CA ALA A 58 -9.63 26.26 -9.08
C ALA A 58 -10.55 26.49 -7.87
N THR A 59 -11.31 25.49 -7.48
CA THR A 59 -12.29 25.56 -6.39
C THR A 59 -11.78 25.02 -5.06
N GLY A 60 -10.71 24.19 -5.06
CA GLY A 60 -10.22 23.47 -3.88
C GLY A 60 -11.19 22.38 -3.39
N LYS A 61 -12.13 21.93 -4.25
CA LYS A 61 -13.12 20.91 -3.90
C LYS A 61 -12.76 19.55 -4.50
N PRO A 62 -13.10 18.44 -3.81
CA PRO A 62 -12.93 17.11 -4.39
C PRO A 62 -13.88 16.95 -5.59
N LEU A 63 -13.34 16.43 -6.70
CA LEU A 63 -14.09 15.98 -7.86
C LEU A 63 -14.67 14.58 -7.60
N ASN A 64 -13.83 13.67 -7.08
CA ASN A 64 -14.23 12.33 -6.66
C ASN A 64 -13.24 11.73 -5.68
N GLN A 65 -13.68 10.69 -4.98
CA GLN A 65 -12.83 9.78 -4.23
C GLN A 65 -12.32 8.68 -5.19
N ILE A 66 -11.00 8.55 -5.30
CA ILE A 66 -10.36 7.58 -6.22
C ILE A 66 -10.34 6.19 -5.60
N THR A 67 -9.87 6.08 -4.35
CA THR A 67 -9.81 4.82 -3.61
C THR A 67 -10.76 4.85 -2.43
N LYS A 68 -11.39 3.71 -2.09
CA LYS A 68 -12.37 3.62 -0.99
C LYS A 68 -12.45 2.20 -0.41
N GLY A 69 -12.82 2.08 0.86
CA GLY A 69 -13.00 0.80 1.54
C GLY A 69 -12.34 0.76 2.92
N GLU A 70 -12.46 -0.36 3.61
CA GLU A 70 -11.85 -0.58 4.93
C GLU A 70 -10.40 -1.06 4.81
N TRP A 71 -9.55 -0.27 4.17
CA TRP A 71 -8.15 -0.59 3.91
C TRP A 71 -7.34 0.70 3.67
N TYR A 72 -6.02 0.60 3.68
CA TYR A 72 -5.13 1.76 3.77
C TYR A 72 -4.19 1.86 2.56
N VAL A 73 -4.19 2.99 1.86
CA VAL A 73 -3.16 3.33 0.85
C VAL A 73 -1.84 3.62 1.57
N ARG A 74 -0.81 2.84 1.28
CA ARG A 74 0.53 2.98 1.90
C ARG A 74 1.40 4.00 1.18
N GLY A 75 1.26 4.07 -0.13
CA GLY A 75 2.03 5.02 -0.95
C GLY A 75 1.66 4.96 -2.42
N VAL A 76 1.85 6.07 -3.11
CA VAL A 76 1.72 6.16 -4.56
C VAL A 76 3.09 5.93 -5.18
N GLN A 77 3.15 5.00 -6.12
CA GLN A 77 4.39 4.63 -6.82
C GLN A 77 4.57 5.46 -8.09
N HIS A 78 3.47 5.69 -8.81
CA HIS A 78 3.48 6.44 -10.06
C HIS A 78 2.09 6.98 -10.39
N VAL A 79 2.06 8.12 -11.07
CA VAL A 79 0.86 8.71 -11.66
C VAL A 79 1.08 8.83 -13.17
N ASP A 80 0.39 8.00 -13.92
CA ASP A 80 0.34 8.07 -15.38
C ASP A 80 -0.76 9.06 -15.78
N GLU A 81 -0.38 10.32 -15.92
CA GLU A 81 -1.31 11.38 -16.23
C GLU A 81 -1.93 11.25 -17.64
N ALA A 82 -1.17 10.66 -18.58
CA ALA A 82 -1.63 10.51 -19.97
C ALA A 82 -2.76 9.49 -20.09
N ASN A 83 -2.73 8.43 -19.26
CA ASN A 83 -3.75 7.38 -19.24
C ASN A 83 -4.71 7.51 -18.04
N GLU A 84 -4.51 8.52 -17.18
CA GLU A 84 -5.27 8.77 -15.96
C GLU A 84 -5.27 7.55 -15.01
N VAL A 85 -4.11 6.96 -14.77
CA VAL A 85 -3.92 5.78 -13.94
C VAL A 85 -2.95 6.07 -12.79
N ILE A 86 -3.26 5.56 -11.60
CA ILE A 86 -2.38 5.61 -10.42
C ILE A 86 -1.92 4.19 -10.10
N TYR A 87 -0.62 4.02 -9.90
CA TYR A 87 0.00 2.84 -9.32
C TYR A 87 0.29 3.10 -7.85
N PHE A 88 -0.17 2.23 -6.97
CA PHE A 88 -0.06 2.44 -5.53
C PHE A 88 0.12 1.12 -4.78
N SER A 89 0.61 1.22 -3.55
CA SER A 89 0.63 0.12 -2.60
C SER A 89 -0.42 0.32 -1.51
N ALA A 90 -0.98 -0.79 -1.05
CA ALA A 90 -2.00 -0.80 -0.01
C ALA A 90 -1.87 -2.04 0.88
N ASN A 91 -2.49 -2.00 2.05
CA ASN A 91 -2.60 -3.12 2.96
C ASN A 91 -4.01 -3.22 3.57
N GLY A 92 -4.40 -4.41 4.02
CA GLY A 92 -5.70 -4.68 4.62
C GLY A 92 -6.85 -4.87 3.63
N MET A 93 -6.58 -4.93 2.31
CA MET A 93 -7.63 -5.08 1.29
C MET A 93 -8.16 -6.51 1.20
N LYS A 94 -7.34 -7.51 1.51
CA LYS A 94 -7.70 -8.92 1.47
C LYS A 94 -8.24 -9.39 2.81
N LYS A 95 -9.49 -9.86 2.82
CA LYS A 95 -10.12 -10.42 4.03
C LYS A 95 -9.46 -11.73 4.43
N GLY A 96 -9.12 -11.87 5.71
CA GLY A 96 -8.51 -13.09 6.27
C GLY A 96 -7.01 -13.21 6.07
N GLU A 97 -6.40 -12.29 5.35
CA GLU A 97 -4.95 -12.14 5.26
C GLU A 97 -4.45 -11.21 6.37
N ASP A 98 -3.19 -11.38 6.77
CA ASP A 98 -2.53 -10.46 7.70
C ASP A 98 -2.59 -9.04 7.13
N PRO A 99 -3.27 -8.09 7.80
CA PRO A 99 -3.46 -6.74 7.28
C PRO A 99 -2.17 -5.92 7.21
N TYR A 100 -1.04 -6.43 7.72
CA TYR A 100 0.26 -5.76 7.58
C TYR A 100 0.95 -6.09 6.26
N LEU A 101 0.51 -7.13 5.52
CA LEU A 101 1.06 -7.46 4.22
C LEU A 101 0.71 -6.37 3.19
N ILE A 102 1.70 -5.99 2.41
CA ILE A 102 1.60 -4.91 1.42
C ILE A 102 1.48 -5.52 0.04
N HIS A 103 0.44 -5.11 -0.68
CA HIS A 103 0.21 -5.45 -2.08
C HIS A 103 0.24 -4.22 -2.96
N TYR A 104 0.43 -4.43 -4.26
CA TYR A 104 0.49 -3.37 -5.26
C TYR A 104 -0.70 -3.44 -6.19
N TYR A 105 -1.20 -2.27 -6.54
CA TYR A 105 -2.44 -2.07 -7.30
C TYR A 105 -2.27 -0.96 -8.31
N ARG A 106 -3.19 -0.91 -9.27
CA ARG A 106 -3.42 0.27 -10.08
C ARG A 106 -4.92 0.57 -10.17
N ILE A 107 -5.27 1.84 -10.37
CA ILE A 107 -6.65 2.33 -10.45
C ILE A 107 -6.71 3.54 -11.37
N ASN A 108 -7.85 3.77 -12.03
CA ASN A 108 -8.07 4.99 -12.79
C ASN A 108 -8.39 6.18 -11.88
N PHE A 109 -8.19 7.41 -12.36
CA PHE A 109 -8.48 8.65 -11.62
C PHE A 109 -9.94 8.76 -11.18
N ASP A 110 -10.87 8.18 -11.94
CA ASP A 110 -12.30 8.14 -11.62
C ASP A 110 -12.68 7.07 -10.59
N GLY A 111 -11.70 6.27 -10.12
CA GLY A 111 -11.92 5.16 -9.19
C GLY A 111 -12.34 3.85 -9.83
N SER A 112 -12.44 3.80 -11.15
CA SER A 112 -12.73 2.57 -11.89
C SER A 112 -11.48 1.72 -12.14
N ASN A 113 -11.67 0.48 -12.60
CA ASN A 113 -10.61 -0.43 -13.04
C ASN A 113 -9.51 -0.66 -11.99
N LEU A 114 -9.90 -0.87 -10.73
CA LEU A 114 -8.97 -1.34 -9.71
C LEU A 114 -8.44 -2.72 -10.10
N VAL A 115 -7.12 -2.83 -10.25
CA VAL A 115 -6.44 -4.07 -10.61
C VAL A 115 -5.39 -4.39 -9.55
N GLU A 116 -5.43 -5.59 -9.00
CA GLU A 116 -4.38 -6.13 -8.15
C GLU A 116 -3.21 -6.61 -9.03
N LEU A 117 -1.99 -6.14 -8.71
CA LEU A 117 -0.78 -6.48 -9.45
C LEU A 117 0.02 -7.61 -8.79
N THR A 118 -0.18 -7.81 -7.49
CA THR A 118 0.55 -8.80 -6.67
C THR A 118 -0.43 -9.66 -5.86
N PRO A 119 -1.12 -10.63 -6.51
CA PRO A 119 -2.21 -11.38 -5.89
C PRO A 119 -1.76 -12.47 -4.90
N GLU A 120 -0.50 -12.91 -4.95
CA GLU A 120 0.02 -13.94 -4.05
C GLU A 120 0.08 -13.41 -2.61
N GLU A 121 -0.14 -14.28 -1.63
CA GLU A 121 -0.03 -13.93 -0.21
C GLU A 121 1.43 -13.66 0.16
N GLY A 122 1.70 -12.49 0.73
CA GLY A 122 3.04 -12.11 1.15
C GLY A 122 3.24 -10.61 1.30
N MET A 123 4.37 -10.26 1.88
CA MET A 123 4.89 -8.90 1.85
C MET A 123 5.57 -8.69 0.51
N HIS A 124 5.00 -7.85 -0.33
CA HIS A 124 5.53 -7.54 -1.65
C HIS A 124 6.41 -6.29 -1.63
N GLN A 125 7.45 -6.32 -2.45
CA GLN A 125 8.31 -5.18 -2.73
C GLN A 125 8.55 -5.11 -4.24
N CYS A 126 8.12 -4.02 -4.86
CA CYS A 126 8.09 -3.89 -6.31
C CYS A 126 8.96 -2.76 -6.83
N TRP A 127 9.65 -3.04 -7.94
CA TRP A 127 10.40 -2.06 -8.71
C TRP A 127 9.91 -2.06 -10.16
N TYR A 128 9.47 -0.90 -10.63
CA TYR A 128 8.94 -0.74 -11.98
C TYR A 128 10.06 -0.48 -13.00
N SER A 129 9.86 -0.95 -14.23
CA SER A 129 10.66 -0.50 -15.37
C SER A 129 10.42 1.00 -15.62
N SER A 130 11.37 1.68 -16.27
CA SER A 130 11.29 3.13 -16.54
C SER A 130 10.07 3.53 -17.38
N ASP A 131 9.55 2.62 -18.19
CA ASP A 131 8.36 2.80 -19.02
C ASP A 131 7.07 2.26 -18.37
N TYR A 132 7.14 1.79 -17.12
CA TYR A 132 6.03 1.24 -16.34
C TYR A 132 5.26 0.10 -17.02
N LYS A 133 5.89 -0.64 -17.95
CA LYS A 133 5.29 -1.82 -18.57
C LYS A 133 5.48 -3.09 -17.75
N TYR A 134 6.56 -3.16 -17.00
CA TYR A 134 6.93 -4.31 -16.19
C TYR A 134 7.24 -3.90 -14.75
N LEU A 135 7.12 -4.85 -13.85
CA LEU A 135 7.62 -4.72 -12.49
C LEU A 135 8.33 -6.01 -12.07
N VAL A 136 9.45 -5.86 -11.38
CA VAL A 136 10.06 -6.92 -10.59
C VAL A 136 9.37 -6.90 -9.23
N ASP A 137 8.81 -8.03 -8.84
CA ASP A 137 8.15 -8.23 -7.56
C ASP A 137 8.93 -9.27 -6.76
N VAL A 138 9.39 -8.89 -5.58
CA VAL A 138 9.98 -9.81 -4.61
C VAL A 138 9.02 -9.91 -3.44
N TYR A 139 8.57 -11.13 -3.15
CA TYR A 139 7.65 -11.34 -2.06
C TYR A 139 8.05 -12.51 -1.16
N SER A 140 7.74 -12.37 0.11
CA SER A 140 8.05 -13.36 1.14
C SER A 140 7.09 -13.24 2.31
N LYS A 141 7.08 -14.28 3.17
CA LYS A 141 6.50 -14.24 4.51
C LYS A 141 7.53 -14.72 5.52
N VAL A 142 7.21 -14.60 6.79
CA VAL A 142 8.09 -15.12 7.87
C VAL A 142 8.31 -16.64 7.80
N ASP A 143 7.39 -17.35 7.16
CA ASP A 143 7.39 -18.80 6.94
C ASP A 143 7.61 -19.19 5.46
N GLN A 144 7.83 -18.21 4.58
CA GLN A 144 8.06 -18.42 3.14
C GLN A 144 9.31 -17.69 2.68
N ALA A 145 10.23 -18.44 2.08
CA ALA A 145 11.45 -17.89 1.48
C ALA A 145 11.11 -16.90 0.34
N PRO A 146 11.92 -15.85 0.13
CA PRO A 146 11.73 -14.88 -0.93
C PRO A 146 11.63 -15.51 -2.32
N ILE A 147 10.67 -15.03 -3.10
CA ILE A 147 10.47 -15.36 -4.50
C ILE A 147 10.51 -14.06 -5.29
N ALA A 148 11.29 -14.04 -6.36
CA ALA A 148 11.38 -12.90 -7.29
C ALA A 148 10.77 -13.26 -8.64
N VAL A 149 9.88 -12.42 -9.13
CA VAL A 149 9.19 -12.60 -10.42
C VAL A 149 9.18 -11.30 -11.22
N LEU A 150 9.14 -11.45 -12.55
CA LEU A 150 8.82 -10.37 -13.46
C LEU A 150 7.33 -10.41 -13.79
N ARG A 151 6.63 -9.28 -13.63
CA ARG A 151 5.21 -9.15 -13.96
C ARG A 151 4.95 -8.09 -15.02
N ASP A 152 3.82 -8.25 -15.67
CA ASP A 152 3.20 -7.21 -16.49
C ASP A 152 2.55 -6.16 -15.56
N ALA A 153 2.95 -4.90 -15.65
CA ALA A 153 2.44 -3.84 -14.80
C ALA A 153 0.99 -3.44 -15.10
N LYS A 154 0.44 -3.87 -16.24
CA LYS A 154 -0.96 -3.60 -16.60
C LYS A 154 -1.95 -4.49 -15.86
N ASN A 155 -1.58 -5.76 -15.59
CA ASN A 155 -2.52 -6.76 -15.10
C ASN A 155 -1.96 -7.71 -14.04
N GLY A 156 -0.71 -7.51 -13.58
CA GLY A 156 -0.05 -8.33 -12.56
C GLY A 156 0.37 -9.73 -13.00
N LYS A 157 0.14 -10.13 -14.26
CA LYS A 157 0.49 -11.49 -14.72
C LYS A 157 1.99 -11.71 -14.68
N ILE A 158 2.39 -12.82 -14.06
CA ILE A 158 3.78 -13.28 -14.04
C ILE A 158 4.20 -13.61 -15.47
N ARG A 159 5.30 -12.99 -15.92
CA ARG A 159 5.96 -13.28 -17.21
C ARG A 159 7.02 -14.36 -17.05
N MET A 160 7.76 -14.31 -15.95
CA MET A 160 8.76 -15.30 -15.60
C MET A 160 9.11 -15.23 -14.12
N GLN A 161 9.53 -16.35 -13.56
CA GLN A 161 10.21 -16.37 -12.26
C GLN A 161 11.67 -16.01 -12.50
N LEU A 162 12.17 -15.07 -11.69
CA LEU A 162 13.57 -14.62 -11.77
C LEU A 162 14.45 -15.41 -10.83
N ASP A 163 13.97 -15.60 -9.58
CA ASP A 163 14.71 -16.32 -8.55
C ASP A 163 13.76 -16.84 -7.47
N LYS A 164 14.27 -17.78 -6.68
CA LYS A 164 13.66 -18.28 -5.45
C LYS A 164 14.78 -18.63 -4.48
N ALA A 165 14.77 -18.02 -3.30
CA ALA A 165 15.78 -18.28 -2.30
C ALA A 165 15.78 -19.75 -1.86
N ASP A 166 16.95 -20.39 -1.90
CA ASP A 166 17.16 -21.74 -1.39
C ASP A 166 17.49 -21.69 0.11
N ILE A 167 16.61 -22.25 0.92
CA ILE A 167 16.77 -22.36 2.37
C ILE A 167 17.06 -23.80 2.83
N SER A 168 17.39 -24.70 1.91
CA SER A 168 17.61 -26.12 2.20
C SER A 168 18.70 -26.36 3.25
N ALA A 169 19.82 -25.63 3.15
CA ALA A 169 20.89 -25.70 4.14
C ALA A 169 20.45 -25.20 5.53
N LEU A 170 19.58 -24.18 5.57
CA LEU A 170 19.02 -23.65 6.82
C LEU A 170 18.13 -24.69 7.50
N LEU A 171 17.25 -25.34 6.73
CA LEU A 171 16.37 -26.40 7.20
C LEU A 171 17.17 -27.64 7.66
N ALA A 172 18.20 -28.03 6.93
CA ALA A 172 19.08 -29.14 7.27
C ALA A 172 19.82 -28.91 8.62
N ASN A 173 20.06 -27.65 9.00
CA ASN A 173 20.63 -27.26 10.27
C ASN A 173 19.57 -27.09 11.40
N GLY A 174 18.35 -27.57 11.18
CA GLY A 174 17.30 -27.61 12.20
C GLY A 174 16.55 -26.29 12.41
N TRP A 175 16.70 -25.33 11.48
CA TRP A 175 15.87 -24.12 11.52
C TRP A 175 14.41 -24.47 11.30
N LYS A 176 13.53 -23.81 12.07
CA LYS A 176 12.07 -23.90 11.92
C LYS A 176 11.50 -22.53 11.64
N ALA A 177 10.55 -22.48 10.72
CA ALA A 177 9.84 -21.24 10.43
C ALA A 177 9.12 -20.72 11.69
N PRO A 178 9.01 -19.40 11.86
CA PRO A 178 8.17 -18.82 12.89
C PRO A 178 6.69 -19.17 12.65
N GLU A 179 5.93 -19.18 13.74
CA GLU A 179 4.49 -19.44 13.71
C GLU A 179 3.72 -18.12 13.61
N VAL A 180 2.93 -17.94 12.57
CA VAL A 180 1.98 -16.82 12.47
C VAL A 180 0.73 -17.15 13.26
N PHE A 181 0.23 -16.22 14.05
CA PHE A 181 -1.03 -16.36 14.77
C PHE A 181 -1.83 -15.07 14.79
N SER A 182 -3.13 -15.18 15.03
CA SER A 182 -3.97 -14.05 15.38
C SER A 182 -4.70 -14.33 16.70
N ALA A 183 -4.93 -13.28 17.47
CA ALA A 183 -5.70 -13.34 18.71
C ALA A 183 -6.60 -12.10 18.81
N LYS A 184 -7.74 -12.22 19.49
CA LYS A 184 -8.59 -11.07 19.74
C LYS A 184 -7.93 -10.09 20.71
N GLY A 185 -8.00 -8.81 20.38
CA GLY A 185 -7.59 -7.73 21.25
C GLY A 185 -8.46 -7.61 22.51
N ARG A 186 -8.13 -6.67 23.39
CA ARG A 186 -8.88 -6.43 24.64
C ARG A 186 -10.36 -6.11 24.42
N ASP A 187 -10.72 -5.58 23.26
CA ASP A 187 -12.09 -5.26 22.86
C ASP A 187 -12.91 -6.49 22.43
N GLY A 188 -12.26 -7.67 22.34
CA GLY A 188 -12.85 -8.92 21.89
C GLY A 188 -13.22 -8.96 20.41
N LYS A 189 -12.86 -7.93 19.63
CA LYS A 189 -13.25 -7.77 18.23
C LYS A 189 -12.07 -7.65 17.28
N THR A 190 -11.11 -6.79 17.60
CA THR A 190 -9.94 -6.50 16.77
C THR A 190 -9.00 -7.69 16.73
N ASP A 191 -8.64 -8.15 15.54
CA ASP A 191 -7.63 -9.19 15.37
C ASP A 191 -6.24 -8.58 15.53
N MET A 192 -5.49 -9.15 16.47
CA MET A 192 -4.09 -8.83 16.72
C MET A 192 -3.24 -9.92 16.09
N TRP A 193 -2.48 -9.57 15.10
CA TRP A 193 -1.58 -10.49 14.41
C TRP A 193 -0.21 -10.49 15.06
N GLY A 194 0.42 -11.66 15.12
CA GLY A 194 1.71 -11.83 15.72
C GLY A 194 2.49 -12.99 15.14
N VAL A 195 3.77 -13.04 15.51
CA VAL A 195 4.71 -14.09 15.09
C VAL A 195 5.41 -14.64 16.32
N ILE A 196 5.44 -15.96 16.47
CA ILE A 196 6.13 -16.65 17.55
C ILE A 196 7.41 -17.28 17.02
N TYR A 197 8.54 -16.86 17.56
CA TYR A 197 9.84 -17.51 17.37
C TYR A 197 10.10 -18.43 18.54
N ARG A 198 10.20 -19.73 18.28
CA ARG A 198 10.52 -20.73 19.30
C ARG A 198 11.99 -21.08 19.27
N PRO A 199 12.63 -21.36 20.42
CA PRO A 199 13.99 -21.87 20.45
C PRO A 199 14.08 -23.22 19.72
N SER A 200 15.22 -23.54 19.12
CA SER A 200 15.43 -24.78 18.37
C SER A 200 15.16 -26.05 19.20
N ASN A 201 15.41 -25.98 20.53
CA ASN A 201 15.15 -27.04 21.50
C ASN A 201 13.85 -26.87 22.27
N PHE A 202 12.85 -26.19 21.67
CA PHE A 202 11.52 -25.95 22.27
C PHE A 202 10.89 -27.29 22.69
N ASP A 203 10.45 -27.36 23.94
CA ASP A 203 9.74 -28.48 24.54
C ASP A 203 8.36 -28.00 25.03
N PRO A 204 7.26 -28.44 24.41
CA PRO A 204 5.91 -27.94 24.75
C PRO A 204 5.47 -28.34 26.18
N SER A 205 6.18 -29.29 26.84
CA SER A 205 5.92 -29.66 28.22
C SER A 205 6.52 -28.71 29.25
N LYS A 206 7.38 -27.78 28.82
CA LYS A 206 8.08 -26.82 29.69
C LYS A 206 7.47 -25.43 29.59
N LYS A 207 7.61 -24.66 30.65
CA LYS A 207 7.34 -23.22 30.66
C LYS A 207 8.56 -22.45 30.16
N TYR A 208 8.32 -21.43 29.38
CA TYR A 208 9.34 -20.51 28.87
C TYR A 208 9.05 -19.09 29.30
#